data_3e926b6ac765c1f37034ecf8c520b5aa
#
_entry.id   3e926b6ac765c1f37034ecf8c520b5aa
#
_cell.length_a   1.000
_cell.length_b   1.000
_cell.length_c   1.000
_cell.angle_alpha   90.00
_cell.angle_beta   90.00
_cell.angle_gamma   90.00
#
_symmetry.space_group_name_H-M   'P 1'
#
loop_
_entity.id
_entity.type
_entity.pdbx_description
1 polymer ?
#
loop_
_entity_poly.entity_id
_entity_poly.type
_entity_poly.pdbx_seq_one_letter_code
_entity_poly.pdbx_strand_id
1 'polypeptide(L)'
;MASSMIHLAVVQEMMKEVSFRDIARLRFGVILPDGAVEGNSHLKKKICENTRYTYDLEFFREQYGAYMKKDDLYLGYYLHLIQDMLYRRFLYGENGWNSSIPGNVEKLHRDYELLN
;
A
#
# COMPACT_ATOMS: atom_id res chain seq x y z
N MET A 1 -4.36 -3.13 -1.31
CA MET A 1 -5.69 -2.74 -1.82
C MET A 1 -5.63 -2.02 -3.16
N ALA A 2 -4.79 -1.03 -3.32
CA ALA A 2 -4.55 -0.43 -4.64
C ALA A 2 -3.74 -1.37 -5.53
N SER A 3 -3.85 -1.22 -6.85
CA SER A 3 -3.06 -2.03 -7.78
C SER A 3 -1.60 -1.59 -7.82
N SER A 4 -0.70 -2.47 -8.26
CA SER A 4 0.71 -2.15 -8.41
C SER A 4 0.93 -0.95 -9.33
N MET A 5 0.12 -0.80 -10.36
CA MET A 5 0.21 0.36 -11.27
C MET A 5 -0.13 1.66 -10.58
N ILE A 6 -1.12 1.66 -9.69
CA ILE A 6 -1.46 2.84 -8.89
C ILE A 6 -0.30 3.20 -7.96
N HIS A 7 0.28 2.22 -7.28
CA HIS A 7 1.42 2.44 -6.39
C HIS A 7 2.61 3.05 -7.15
N LEU A 8 2.92 2.52 -8.31
CA LEU A 8 4.01 3.05 -9.15
C LEU A 8 3.71 4.46 -9.65
N ALA A 9 2.47 4.73 -10.03
CA ALA A 9 2.06 6.05 -10.49
C ALA A 9 2.19 7.11 -9.39
N VAL A 10 1.81 6.77 -8.16
CA VAL A 10 1.95 7.67 -7.01
C VAL A 10 3.43 8.00 -6.76
N VAL A 11 4.30 6.98 -6.79
CA VAL A 11 5.73 7.18 -6.61
C VAL A 11 6.31 8.04 -7.74
N GLN A 12 5.85 7.84 -8.97
CA GLN A 12 6.27 8.67 -10.11
C GLN A 12 5.94 10.15 -9.88
N GLU A 13 4.76 10.44 -9.34
CA GLU A 13 4.40 11.82 -8.98
C GLU A 13 5.26 12.36 -7.85
N MET A 14 5.54 11.55 -6.85
CA MET A 14 6.41 11.95 -5.74
C MET A 14 7.82 12.31 -6.19
N MET A 15 8.33 11.67 -7.23
CA MET A 15 9.67 11.94 -7.78
C MET A 15 9.82 13.36 -8.33
N LYS A 16 8.73 14.05 -8.61
CA LYS A 16 8.77 15.44 -9.05
C LYS A 16 9.17 16.41 -7.94
N GLU A 17 8.95 16.01 -6.70
CA GLU A 17 9.17 16.87 -5.53
C GLU A 17 10.20 16.30 -4.53
N VAL A 18 10.43 15.00 -4.56
CA VAL A 18 11.31 14.30 -3.62
C VAL A 18 12.36 13.53 -4.39
N SER A 19 13.61 13.65 -3.98
CA SER A 19 14.71 12.88 -4.53
C SER A 19 14.90 11.58 -3.75
N PHE A 20 15.06 10.47 -4.47
CA PHE A 20 15.34 9.16 -3.88
C PHE A 20 16.76 8.72 -4.27
N ARG A 21 17.39 7.87 -3.44
CA ARG A 21 18.76 7.42 -3.65
C ARG A 21 18.88 6.44 -4.81
N ASP A 22 17.98 5.47 -4.87
CA ASP A 22 17.98 4.40 -5.87
C ASP A 22 16.54 4.14 -6.32
N ILE A 23 16.18 4.71 -7.45
CA ILE A 23 14.81 4.65 -7.97
C ILE A 23 14.41 3.22 -8.32
N ALA A 24 15.33 2.40 -8.84
CA ALA A 24 15.04 1.00 -9.17
C ALA A 24 14.69 0.19 -7.92
N ARG A 25 15.46 0.37 -6.85
CA ARG A 25 15.18 -0.30 -5.58
C ARG A 25 13.89 0.23 -4.94
N LEU A 26 13.62 1.52 -5.04
CA LEU A 26 12.38 2.12 -4.56
C LEU A 26 11.17 1.48 -5.24
N ARG A 27 11.19 1.41 -6.57
CA ARG A 27 10.11 0.81 -7.35
C ARG A 27 9.93 -0.67 -7.02
N PHE A 28 11.02 -1.39 -6.87
CA PHE A 28 10.96 -2.80 -6.47
C PHE A 28 10.30 -2.97 -5.10
N GLY A 29 10.70 -2.14 -4.12
CA GLY A 29 10.08 -2.13 -2.79
C GLY A 29 8.60 -1.82 -2.83
N VAL A 30 8.20 -0.87 -3.68
CA VAL A 30 6.80 -0.45 -3.83
C VAL A 30 5.90 -1.60 -4.31
N ILE A 31 6.39 -2.48 -5.17
CA ILE A 31 5.59 -3.60 -5.67
C ILE A 31 5.77 -4.89 -4.88
N LEU A 32 6.79 -4.97 -4.03
CA LEU A 32 7.16 -6.20 -3.33
C LEU A 32 6.04 -6.77 -2.45
N PRO A 33 5.26 -5.97 -1.68
CA PRO A 33 4.17 -6.54 -0.89
C PRO A 33 3.13 -7.29 -1.72
N ASP A 34 2.85 -6.84 -2.92
CA ASP A 34 1.89 -7.50 -3.82
C ASP A 34 2.47 -8.75 -4.48
N GLY A 35 3.80 -8.86 -4.54
CA GLY A 35 4.48 -10.01 -5.10
C GLY A 35 4.65 -11.18 -4.14
N ALA A 36 4.41 -10.98 -2.86
CA ALA A 36 4.55 -12.04 -1.86
C ALA A 36 3.36 -13.01 -1.92
N VAL A 37 3.65 -14.31 -1.94
CA VAL A 37 2.64 -15.36 -2.09
C VAL A 37 2.13 -15.86 -0.75
N GLU A 38 2.93 -15.71 0.31
CA GLU A 38 2.61 -16.22 1.64
C GLU A 38 2.87 -15.17 2.73
N GLY A 39 2.22 -15.36 3.88
CA GLY A 39 2.40 -14.52 5.05
C GLY A 39 1.61 -13.22 4.98
N ASN A 40 1.89 -12.36 5.94
CA ASN A 40 1.21 -11.06 6.08
C ASN A 40 2.08 -9.94 5.51
N SER A 41 2.30 -9.97 4.19
CA SER A 41 3.18 -9.02 3.51
C SER A 41 2.73 -7.57 3.65
N HIS A 42 1.42 -7.32 3.78
CA HIS A 42 0.85 -5.99 3.96
C HIS A 42 0.77 -5.57 5.44
N LEU A 43 1.27 -6.39 6.36
CA LEU A 43 1.27 -6.10 7.80
C LEU A 43 -0.10 -5.67 8.32
N LYS A 44 -1.14 -6.40 7.94
CA LYS A 44 -2.49 -6.13 8.39
C LYS A 44 -2.64 -6.48 9.87
N LYS A 45 -3.23 -5.57 10.62
CA LYS A 45 -3.47 -5.70 12.05
C LYS A 45 -4.96 -5.55 12.33
N LYS A 46 -5.53 -6.51 13.03
CA LYS A 46 -6.95 -6.46 13.39
C LYS A 46 -7.18 -5.44 14.49
N ILE A 47 -8.27 -4.71 14.37
CA ILE A 47 -8.73 -3.72 15.34
C ILE A 47 -10.24 -3.87 15.54
N CYS A 48 -10.81 -3.17 16.52
CA CYS A 48 -12.25 -3.17 16.79
C CYS A 48 -12.82 -4.60 16.97
N GLU A 49 -12.20 -5.38 17.84
CA GLU A 49 -12.62 -6.75 18.17
C GLU A 49 -12.63 -7.67 16.94
N ASN A 50 -11.62 -7.52 16.07
CA ASN A 50 -11.46 -8.29 14.84
C ASN A 50 -12.50 -8.02 13.76
N THR A 51 -13.28 -6.94 13.87
CA THR A 51 -14.26 -6.56 12.86
C THR A 51 -13.65 -5.73 11.73
N ARG A 52 -12.49 -5.11 11.97
CA ARG A 52 -11.78 -4.28 11.02
C ARG A 52 -10.30 -4.57 11.05
N TYR A 53 -9.56 -4.06 10.08
CA TYR A 53 -8.11 -4.13 10.09
C TYR A 53 -7.49 -2.81 9.62
N THR A 54 -6.25 -2.61 10.01
CA THR A 54 -5.40 -1.52 9.53
C THR A 54 -4.02 -2.08 9.19
N TYR A 55 -3.12 -1.23 8.75
CA TYR A 55 -1.74 -1.61 8.44
C TYR A 55 -0.84 -1.23 9.62
N ASP A 56 0.00 -2.16 10.06
CA ASP A 56 0.85 -1.95 11.24
C ASP A 56 2.13 -1.20 10.85
N LEU A 57 1.98 0.09 10.58
CA LEU A 57 3.08 0.96 10.18
C LEU A 57 4.09 1.16 11.31
N GLU A 58 3.63 1.16 12.55
CA GLU A 58 4.50 1.29 13.72
C GLU A 58 5.45 0.10 13.81
N PHE A 59 4.94 -1.11 13.65
CA PHE A 59 5.76 -2.32 13.61
C PHE A 59 6.83 -2.21 12.51
N PHE A 60 6.46 -1.76 11.33
CA PHE A 60 7.40 -1.62 10.22
C PHE A 60 8.51 -0.62 10.58
N ARG A 61 8.14 0.53 11.15
CA ARG A 61 9.12 1.53 11.56
C ARG A 61 10.07 1.02 12.64
N GLU A 62 9.55 0.27 13.60
CA GLU A 62 10.37 -0.31 14.66
C GLU A 62 11.36 -1.34 14.13
N GLN A 63 10.91 -2.21 13.23
CA GLN A 63 11.73 -3.29 12.70
C GLN A 63 12.69 -2.82 11.60
N TYR A 64 12.26 -1.94 10.73
CA TYR A 64 12.97 -1.58 9.50
C TYR A 64 13.27 -0.10 9.33
N GLY A 65 12.98 0.74 10.33
CA GLY A 65 13.18 2.18 10.21
C GLY A 65 14.63 2.58 9.93
N ALA A 66 15.58 1.89 10.54
CA ALA A 66 17.01 2.15 10.28
C ALA A 66 17.39 1.81 8.83
N TYR A 67 16.80 0.76 8.27
CA TYR A 67 17.04 0.35 6.88
C TYR A 67 16.42 1.32 5.88
N MET A 68 15.26 1.89 6.20
CA MET A 68 14.62 2.89 5.33
C MET A 68 15.51 4.10 5.05
N LYS A 69 16.35 4.47 6.01
CA LYS A 69 17.27 5.61 5.88
C LYS A 69 18.45 5.30 4.96
N LYS A 70 18.73 4.03 4.69
CA LYS A 70 19.90 3.58 3.95
C LYS A 70 19.56 2.92 2.62
N ASP A 71 18.37 2.33 2.50
CA ASP A 71 17.98 1.50 1.36
C ASP A 71 16.56 1.84 0.93
N ASP A 72 16.42 2.33 -0.29
CA ASP A 72 15.14 2.74 -0.84
C ASP A 72 14.17 1.56 -1.06
N LEU A 73 14.64 0.32 -1.05
CA LEU A 73 13.76 -0.84 -1.10
C LEU A 73 12.82 -0.85 0.11
N TYR A 74 13.36 -0.64 1.30
CA TYR A 74 12.56 -0.57 2.53
C TYR A 74 11.64 0.64 2.54
N LEU A 75 12.12 1.76 2.04
CA LEU A 75 11.30 2.97 1.90
C LEU A 75 10.13 2.73 0.94
N GLY A 76 10.39 2.08 -0.19
CA GLY A 76 9.35 1.73 -1.15
C GLY A 76 8.29 0.82 -0.54
N TYR A 77 8.71 -0.18 0.21
CA TYR A 77 7.79 -1.08 0.92
C TYR A 77 6.89 -0.30 1.87
N TYR A 78 7.47 0.59 2.65
CA TYR A 78 6.73 1.44 3.59
C TYR A 78 5.74 2.36 2.87
N LEU A 79 6.15 2.96 1.76
CA LEU A 79 5.28 3.80 0.95
C LEU A 79 4.08 3.03 0.40
N HIS A 80 4.29 1.77 0.00
CA HIS A 80 3.18 0.91 -0.41
C HIS A 80 2.14 0.76 0.69
N LEU A 81 2.58 0.48 1.91
CA LEU A 81 1.68 0.31 3.06
C LEU A 81 0.92 1.61 3.38
N ILE A 82 1.60 2.76 3.33
CA ILE A 82 0.97 4.06 3.55
C ILE A 82 -0.09 4.32 2.48
N GLN A 83 0.23 4.06 1.21
CA GLN A 83 -0.70 4.27 0.11
C GLN A 83 -1.94 3.40 0.25
N ASP A 84 -1.76 2.13 0.62
CA ASP A 84 -2.89 1.23 0.86
C ASP A 84 -3.75 1.72 2.04
N MET A 85 -3.13 2.19 3.10
CA MET A 85 -3.86 2.73 4.25
C MET A 85 -4.69 3.95 3.86
N LEU A 86 -4.10 4.87 3.10
CA LEU A 86 -4.79 6.08 2.64
C LEU A 86 -5.90 5.75 1.65
N TYR A 87 -5.65 4.81 0.73
CA TYR A 87 -6.64 4.36 -0.24
C TYR A 87 -7.83 3.71 0.46
N ARG A 88 -7.58 2.88 1.46
CA ARG A 88 -8.62 2.27 2.27
C ARG A 88 -9.44 3.32 3.01
N ARG A 89 -8.78 4.32 3.60
CA ARG A 89 -9.45 5.43 4.29
C ARG A 89 -10.33 6.21 3.32
N PHE A 90 -9.84 6.45 2.11
CA PHE A 90 -10.58 7.13 1.07
C PHE A 90 -11.84 6.36 0.69
N LEU A 91 -11.74 5.06 0.45
CA LEU A 91 -12.87 4.23 0.04
C LEU A 91 -13.91 4.07 1.16
N TYR A 92 -13.48 3.72 2.35
CA TYR A 92 -14.40 3.35 3.44
C TYR A 92 -14.81 4.55 4.29
N GLY A 93 -13.97 5.57 4.39
CA GLY A 93 -14.24 6.76 5.20
C GLY A 93 -14.92 7.87 4.43
N GLU A 94 -14.23 8.43 3.44
CA GLU A 94 -14.67 9.64 2.74
C GLU A 94 -15.75 9.39 1.71
N ASN A 95 -15.70 8.24 1.01
CA ASN A 95 -16.64 7.91 -0.06
C ASN A 95 -17.69 6.88 0.35
N GLY A 96 -17.66 6.39 1.59
CA GLY A 96 -18.62 5.44 2.07
C GLY A 96 -18.67 4.11 1.35
N TRP A 97 -17.59 3.76 0.61
CA TRP A 97 -17.54 2.49 -0.10
C TRP A 97 -17.51 1.34 0.91
N ASN A 98 -18.27 0.28 0.65
CA ASN A 98 -18.38 -0.86 1.54
C ASN A 98 -18.36 -2.16 0.74
N SER A 99 -17.43 -3.05 1.06
CA SER A 99 -17.28 -4.34 0.40
C SER A 99 -18.46 -5.29 0.64
N SER A 100 -19.26 -5.06 1.69
CA SER A 100 -20.44 -5.87 1.97
C SER A 100 -21.65 -5.50 1.09
N ILE A 101 -21.60 -4.35 0.39
CA ILE A 101 -22.64 -3.96 -0.55
C ILE A 101 -22.47 -4.82 -1.82
N PRO A 102 -23.52 -5.56 -2.24
CA PRO A 102 -23.42 -6.40 -3.44
C PRO A 102 -22.94 -5.64 -4.66
N GLY A 103 -21.98 -6.21 -5.37
CA GLY A 103 -21.43 -5.64 -6.61
C GLY A 103 -20.26 -4.68 -6.42
N ASN A 104 -19.97 -4.21 -5.21
CA ASN A 104 -18.87 -3.26 -5.00
C ASN A 104 -17.48 -3.89 -5.21
N VAL A 105 -17.30 -5.14 -4.81
CA VAL A 105 -16.02 -5.84 -5.01
C VAL A 105 -15.76 -6.07 -6.50
N GLU A 106 -16.77 -6.47 -7.25
CA GLU A 106 -16.65 -6.67 -8.68
C GLU A 106 -16.35 -5.36 -9.42
N LYS A 107 -16.96 -4.26 -9.00
CA LYS A 107 -16.67 -2.94 -9.56
C LYS A 107 -15.23 -2.54 -9.30
N LEU A 108 -14.74 -2.77 -8.10
CA LEU A 108 -13.36 -2.45 -7.73
C LEU A 108 -12.37 -3.25 -8.57
N HIS A 109 -12.60 -4.55 -8.72
CA HIS A 109 -11.74 -5.41 -9.55
C HIS A 109 -11.75 -4.99 -11.02
N ARG A 110 -12.92 -4.61 -11.55
CA ARG A 110 -13.05 -4.11 -12.92
C ARG A 110 -12.25 -2.84 -13.12
N ASP A 111 -12.32 -1.92 -12.16
CA ASP A 111 -11.58 -0.67 -12.21
C ASP A 111 -10.07 -0.94 -12.20
N TYR A 112 -9.62 -1.92 -11.43
CA TYR A 112 -8.22 -2.33 -11.43
C TYR A 112 -7.76 -2.88 -12.78
N GLU A 113 -8.59 -3.68 -13.45
CA GLU A 113 -8.29 -4.20 -14.79
C GLU A 113 -8.12 -3.07 -15.81
N LEU A 114 -8.94 -2.02 -15.70
CA LEU A 114 -8.84 -0.87 -16.59
C LEU A 114 -7.58 -0.04 -16.36
N LEU A 115 -7.07 -0.02 -15.12
CA LEU A 115 -5.88 0.73 -14.74
C LEU A 115 -4.57 -0.04 -15.00
N ASN A 116 -4.62 -1.35 -15.01
CA ASN A 116 -3.48 -2.21 -15.24
C ASN A 116 -3.37 -2.58 -16.72
#